data_2b9b9561d0baac484795b13786fe43d2
#
_entry.id   2b9b9561d0baac484795b13786fe43d2
#
_cell.length_a   1.000
_cell.length_b   1.000
_cell.length_c   1.000
_cell.angle_alpha   90.00
_cell.angle_beta   90.00
_cell.angle_gamma   90.00
#
_symmetry.space_group_name_H-M   'P 1'
#
loop_
_entity.id
_entity.type
_entity.pdbx_description
1 polymer ?
#
loop_
_entity_poly.entity_id
_entity_poly.type
_entity_poly.pdbx_seq_one_letter_code
_entity_poly.pdbx_strand_id
1 'polypeptide(L)'
;MKNIFFIFFLLSTSTVFSEENESLELLYKKIEVLEEEIRDLRNILEENSILVDRSLELQQQRYLDLDSRILEISKISSEKLNSIYKEGQYLDTEEKELFKSALILFEESRFAEALEIFSQIIITFPNGAFTADAYFWSGELFLAQEMYEDAKLSFKNVVDNFYQHSRAPDSLFKLGEIYRIEGDIEKSLGFYDKVNEDFPDSGASQLSKKSQEILKEESNLVE
;
A
#
# COMPACT_ATOMS: atom_id res chain seq x y z
N MET A 1 12.85 30.57 74.83
CA MET A 1 13.21 29.43 73.91
C MET A 1 12.05 28.83 73.10
N LYS A 2 10.81 28.86 73.63
CA LYS A 2 9.64 28.31 72.86
C LYS A 2 9.30 29.06 71.56
N ASN A 3 9.50 30.38 71.52
CA ASN A 3 9.14 31.19 70.33
C ASN A 3 10.11 31.03 69.14
N ILE A 4 11.34 30.67 69.39
CA ILE A 4 12.37 30.47 68.31
C ILE A 4 12.09 29.17 67.56
N PHE A 5 11.62 28.11 68.24
CA PHE A 5 11.26 26.82 67.65
C PHE A 5 10.01 26.95 66.74
N PHE A 6 9.06 27.81 67.10
CA PHE A 6 7.85 28.03 66.32
C PHE A 6 8.12 28.82 65.03
N ILE A 7 9.05 29.77 65.05
CA ILE A 7 9.48 30.53 63.88
C ILE A 7 10.26 29.64 62.92
N PHE A 8 11.11 28.72 63.41
CA PHE A 8 11.86 27.78 62.61
C PHE A 8 10.94 26.73 61.93
N PHE A 9 9.88 26.29 62.62
CA PHE A 9 8.88 25.37 62.09
C PHE A 9 8.01 26.06 61.01
N LEU A 10 7.64 27.31 61.16
CA LEU A 10 6.90 28.09 60.14
C LEU A 10 7.77 28.37 58.89
N LEU A 11 9.06 28.62 59.06
CA LEU A 11 9.99 28.82 57.93
C LEU A 11 10.23 27.51 57.17
N SER A 12 10.33 26.37 57.83
CA SER A 12 10.52 25.07 57.21
C SER A 12 9.27 24.61 56.41
N THR A 13 8.07 24.92 56.89
CA THR A 13 6.83 24.61 56.17
C THR A 13 6.63 25.50 54.93
N SER A 14 7.09 26.76 54.98
CA SER A 14 6.98 27.68 53.86
C SER A 14 7.94 27.33 52.71
N THR A 15 9.12 26.79 52.98
CA THR A 15 10.08 26.35 51.96
C THR A 15 9.59 25.06 51.26
N VAL A 16 9.06 24.08 51.99
CA VAL A 16 8.49 22.87 51.41
C VAL A 16 7.28 23.19 50.53
N PHE A 17 6.42 24.12 50.94
CA PHE A 17 5.27 24.53 50.13
C PHE A 17 5.66 25.32 48.86
N SER A 18 6.80 26.01 48.88
CA SER A 18 7.35 26.71 47.73
C SER A 18 7.94 25.76 46.70
N GLU A 19 8.68 24.72 47.12
CA GLU A 19 9.23 23.69 46.23
C GLU A 19 8.14 22.81 45.57
N GLU A 20 7.09 22.51 46.32
CA GLU A 20 5.96 21.72 45.81
C GLU A 20 5.16 22.51 44.76
N ASN A 21 4.97 23.83 44.92
CA ASN A 21 4.35 24.69 43.91
C ASN A 21 5.22 24.85 42.65
N GLU A 22 6.52 24.96 42.78
CA GLU A 22 7.44 25.11 41.67
C GLU A 22 7.50 23.82 40.81
N SER A 23 7.46 22.65 41.45
CA SER A 23 7.37 21.36 40.80
C SER A 23 6.03 21.15 40.07
N LEU A 24 4.91 21.60 40.66
CA LEU A 24 3.59 21.60 40.05
C LEU A 24 3.52 22.50 38.81
N GLU A 25 4.07 23.69 38.89
CA GLU A 25 4.13 24.65 37.79
C GLU A 25 4.97 24.11 36.61
N LEU A 26 6.09 23.43 36.92
CA LEU A 26 6.91 22.74 35.92
C LEU A 26 6.15 21.58 35.24
N LEU A 27 5.34 20.84 36.02
CA LEU A 27 4.50 19.77 35.51
C LEU A 27 3.42 20.28 34.55
N TYR A 28 2.74 21.36 34.95
CA TYR A 28 1.72 22.02 34.12
C TYR A 28 2.35 22.48 32.78
N LYS A 29 3.53 23.09 32.82
CA LYS A 29 4.24 23.54 31.65
C LYS A 29 4.66 22.37 30.72
N LYS A 30 5.05 21.23 31.30
CA LYS A 30 5.31 20.00 30.53
C LYS A 30 4.05 19.44 29.91
N ILE A 31 2.92 19.46 30.61
CA ILE A 31 1.63 19.01 30.07
C ILE A 31 1.23 19.89 28.88
N GLU A 32 1.36 21.19 28.98
CA GLU A 32 1.04 22.14 27.91
C GLU A 32 1.89 21.88 26.65
N VAL A 33 3.20 21.64 26.83
CA VAL A 33 4.09 21.30 25.72
C VAL A 33 3.70 19.95 25.07
N LEU A 34 3.39 18.94 25.89
CA LEU A 34 2.97 17.64 25.37
C LEU A 34 1.61 17.70 24.64
N GLU A 35 0.70 18.53 25.11
CA GLU A 35 -0.58 18.75 24.43
C GLU A 35 -0.38 19.44 23.07
N GLU A 36 0.57 20.34 22.96
CA GLU A 36 0.94 20.99 21.71
C GLU A 36 1.60 19.98 20.75
N GLU A 37 2.55 19.18 21.23
CA GLU A 37 3.19 18.11 20.43
C GLU A 37 2.16 17.07 19.94
N ILE A 38 1.21 16.66 20.79
CA ILE A 38 0.13 15.74 20.38
C ILE A 38 -0.75 16.37 19.29
N ARG A 39 -1.02 17.67 19.38
CA ARG A 39 -1.79 18.39 18.35
C ARG A 39 -1.04 18.41 17.03
N ASP A 40 0.25 18.70 17.06
CA ASP A 40 1.09 18.74 15.86
C ASP A 40 1.23 17.36 15.23
N LEU A 41 1.44 16.32 16.03
CA LEU A 41 1.47 14.93 15.54
C LEU A 41 0.15 14.50 14.90
N ARG A 42 -1.00 14.91 15.45
CA ARG A 42 -2.31 14.63 14.83
C ARG A 42 -2.46 15.34 13.49
N ASN A 43 -2.03 16.57 13.38
CA ASN A 43 -2.05 17.33 12.13
C ASN A 43 -1.17 16.65 11.07
N ILE A 44 0.04 16.22 11.45
CA ILE A 44 0.97 15.49 10.54
C ILE A 44 0.35 14.15 10.11
N LEU A 45 -0.30 13.43 11.01
CA LEU A 45 -0.99 12.17 10.68
C LEU A 45 -2.15 12.40 9.70
N GLU A 46 -2.93 13.46 9.88
CA GLU A 46 -4.03 13.81 9.00
C GLU A 46 -3.51 14.21 7.61
N GLU A 47 -2.47 15.05 7.54
CA GLU A 47 -1.82 15.40 6.28
C GLU A 47 -1.23 14.19 5.56
N ASN A 48 -0.56 13.29 6.29
CA ASN A 48 0.00 12.07 5.72
C ASN A 48 -1.10 11.12 5.22
N SER A 49 -2.22 11.00 5.94
CA SER A 49 -3.37 10.21 5.48
C SER A 49 -3.90 10.71 4.14
N ILE A 50 -4.10 12.03 4.02
CA ILE A 50 -4.56 12.65 2.76
C ILE A 50 -3.55 12.44 1.61
N LEU A 51 -2.25 12.51 1.91
CA LEU A 51 -1.19 12.27 0.91
C LEU A 51 -1.16 10.80 0.47
N VAL A 52 -1.37 9.86 1.38
CA VAL A 52 -1.46 8.43 1.07
C VAL A 52 -2.68 8.15 0.20
N ASP A 53 -3.85 8.65 0.56
CA ASP A 53 -5.07 8.49 -0.23
C ASP A 53 -4.90 9.05 -1.65
N ARG A 54 -4.34 10.25 -1.76
CA ARG A 54 -4.06 10.88 -3.06
C ARG A 54 -3.02 10.10 -3.87
N SER A 55 -2.03 9.53 -3.20
CA SER A 55 -1.01 8.67 -3.85
C SER A 55 -1.63 7.39 -4.39
N LEU A 56 -2.54 6.77 -3.64
CA LEU A 56 -3.29 5.60 -4.06
C LEU A 56 -4.19 5.90 -5.26
N GLU A 57 -4.93 7.02 -5.23
CA GLU A 57 -5.75 7.46 -6.37
C GLU A 57 -4.90 7.69 -7.64
N LEU A 58 -3.76 8.38 -7.51
CA LEU A 58 -2.85 8.63 -8.64
C LEU A 58 -2.21 7.33 -9.15
N GLN A 59 -1.92 6.38 -8.28
CA GLN A 59 -1.40 5.07 -8.66
C GLN A 59 -2.47 4.30 -9.43
N GLN A 60 -3.69 4.28 -8.94
CA GLN A 60 -4.83 3.65 -9.57
C GLN A 60 -5.12 4.24 -10.95
N GLN A 61 -5.14 5.58 -11.07
CA GLN A 61 -5.29 6.25 -12.36
C GLN A 61 -4.19 5.88 -13.36
N ARG A 62 -2.94 5.78 -12.91
CA ARG A 62 -1.83 5.35 -13.77
C ARG A 62 -1.98 3.92 -14.28
N TYR A 63 -2.45 2.99 -13.43
CA TYR A 63 -2.72 1.63 -13.87
C TYR A 63 -3.82 1.58 -14.93
N LEU A 64 -4.92 2.30 -14.70
CA LEU A 64 -6.03 2.38 -15.68
C LEU A 64 -5.59 3.02 -17.00
N ASP A 65 -4.78 4.09 -16.97
CA ASP A 65 -4.22 4.71 -18.18
C ASP A 65 -3.31 3.73 -18.94
N LEU A 66 -2.43 3.01 -18.22
CA LEU A 66 -1.57 1.99 -18.83
C LEU A 66 -2.39 0.87 -19.46
N ASP A 67 -3.41 0.37 -18.79
CA ASP A 67 -4.25 -0.70 -19.32
C ASP A 67 -5.08 -0.24 -20.52
N SER A 68 -5.61 0.99 -20.49
CA SER A 68 -6.29 1.56 -21.64
C SER A 68 -5.36 1.72 -22.85
N ARG A 69 -4.11 2.12 -22.63
CA ARG A 69 -3.08 2.22 -23.70
C ARG A 69 -2.66 0.86 -24.22
N ILE A 70 -2.55 -0.17 -23.37
CA ILE A 70 -2.30 -1.54 -23.78
C ILE A 70 -3.43 -2.04 -24.67
N LEU A 71 -4.68 -1.77 -24.29
CA LEU A 71 -5.86 -2.10 -25.12
C LEU A 71 -5.84 -1.39 -26.47
N GLU A 72 -5.44 -0.12 -26.51
CA GLU A 72 -5.35 0.67 -27.74
C GLU A 72 -4.23 0.15 -28.66
N ILE A 73 -3.04 -0.14 -28.11
CA ILE A 73 -1.92 -0.74 -28.86
C ILE A 73 -2.31 -2.13 -29.38
N SER A 74 -2.97 -2.93 -28.56
CA SER A 74 -3.50 -4.25 -28.96
C SER A 74 -4.52 -4.13 -30.09
N LYS A 75 -5.38 -3.09 -30.08
CA LYS A 75 -6.32 -2.80 -31.16
C LYS A 75 -5.59 -2.46 -32.47
N ILE A 76 -4.58 -1.61 -32.43
CA ILE A 76 -3.76 -1.24 -33.60
C ILE A 76 -3.00 -2.44 -34.15
N SER A 77 -2.47 -3.28 -33.25
CA SER A 77 -1.79 -4.55 -33.64
C SER A 77 -2.76 -5.54 -34.26
N SER A 78 -3.98 -5.68 -33.75
CA SER A 78 -5.00 -6.60 -34.28
C SER A 78 -5.50 -6.18 -35.65
N GLU A 79 -5.63 -4.88 -35.92
CA GLU A 79 -6.00 -4.38 -37.26
C GLU A 79 -4.93 -4.72 -38.32
N LYS A 80 -3.66 -4.75 -37.90
CA LYS A 80 -2.52 -5.12 -38.79
C LYS A 80 -2.34 -6.63 -38.97
N LEU A 81 -2.73 -7.44 -37.96
CA LEU A 81 -2.68 -8.92 -37.99
C LEU A 81 -3.91 -9.56 -38.66
N ASN A 82 -5.01 -8.80 -38.81
CA ASN A 82 -6.29 -9.30 -39.35
C ASN A 82 -6.23 -9.93 -40.75
N SER A 83 -5.07 -9.87 -41.43
CA SER A 83 -4.89 -10.53 -42.73
C SER A 83 -4.38 -11.98 -42.64
N ILE A 84 -3.96 -12.48 -41.46
CA ILE A 84 -3.17 -13.73 -41.39
C ILE A 84 -3.82 -14.87 -40.57
N TYR A 85 -4.73 -14.62 -39.61
CA TYR A 85 -5.25 -15.68 -38.72
C TYR A 85 -6.77 -15.58 -38.44
N LYS A 86 -7.56 -16.39 -39.16
CA LYS A 86 -9.02 -16.43 -39.01
C LYS A 86 -9.57 -17.36 -37.94
N GLU A 87 -8.82 -18.27 -37.34
CA GLU A 87 -9.33 -19.30 -36.43
C GLU A 87 -8.94 -19.11 -34.95
N GLY A 88 -7.83 -18.40 -34.62
CA GLY A 88 -7.47 -18.03 -33.25
C GLY A 88 -8.12 -16.74 -32.75
N GLN A 89 -8.78 -16.02 -33.61
CA GLN A 89 -9.17 -14.62 -33.45
C GLN A 89 -10.42 -14.39 -32.57
N TYR A 90 -11.30 -15.38 -32.42
CA TYR A 90 -12.52 -15.24 -31.63
C TYR A 90 -12.24 -15.23 -30.13
N LEU A 91 -11.33 -16.08 -29.65
CA LEU A 91 -10.98 -16.19 -28.22
C LEU A 91 -10.26 -14.95 -27.71
N ASP A 92 -9.32 -14.40 -28.48
CA ASP A 92 -8.57 -13.18 -28.13
C ASP A 92 -9.48 -11.95 -28.06
N THR A 93 -10.49 -11.89 -28.94
CA THR A 93 -11.48 -10.81 -28.93
C THR A 93 -12.42 -10.89 -27.73
N GLU A 94 -12.87 -12.10 -27.36
CA GLU A 94 -13.76 -12.31 -26.23
C GLU A 94 -13.08 -12.00 -24.90
N GLU A 95 -11.86 -12.52 -24.67
CA GLU A 95 -11.05 -12.22 -23.49
C GLU A 95 -10.82 -10.72 -23.32
N LYS A 96 -10.47 -10.04 -24.40
CA LYS A 96 -10.27 -8.59 -24.42
C LYS A 96 -11.50 -7.78 -24.05
N GLU A 97 -12.67 -8.14 -24.60
CA GLU A 97 -13.92 -7.44 -24.28
C GLU A 97 -14.36 -7.71 -22.82
N LEU A 98 -14.13 -8.91 -22.29
CA LEU A 98 -14.34 -9.21 -20.87
C LEU A 98 -13.43 -8.36 -20.01
N PHE A 99 -12.12 -8.32 -20.32
CA PHE A 99 -11.17 -7.54 -19.54
C PHE A 99 -11.51 -6.04 -19.54
N LYS A 100 -11.87 -5.50 -20.70
CA LYS A 100 -12.33 -4.12 -20.82
C LYS A 100 -13.62 -3.85 -20.00
N SER A 101 -14.56 -4.78 -20.00
CA SER A 101 -15.79 -4.67 -19.21
C SER A 101 -15.48 -4.67 -17.71
N ALA A 102 -14.53 -5.52 -17.28
CA ALA A 102 -14.10 -5.56 -15.88
C ALA A 102 -13.45 -4.23 -15.45
N LEU A 103 -12.62 -3.61 -16.30
CA LEU A 103 -12.02 -2.31 -16.00
C LEU A 103 -13.08 -1.20 -15.90
N ILE A 104 -14.09 -1.19 -16.76
CA ILE A 104 -15.20 -0.23 -16.68
C ILE A 104 -15.93 -0.38 -15.34
N LEU A 105 -16.26 -1.61 -14.95
CA LEU A 105 -16.90 -1.87 -13.66
C LEU A 105 -16.03 -1.45 -12.47
N PHE A 106 -14.73 -1.63 -12.58
CA PHE A 106 -13.75 -1.15 -11.60
C PHE A 106 -13.78 0.38 -11.47
N GLU A 107 -13.75 1.10 -12.60
CA GLU A 107 -13.86 2.58 -12.66
C GLU A 107 -15.18 3.08 -12.05
N GLU A 108 -16.28 2.33 -12.26
CA GLU A 108 -17.59 2.60 -11.67
C GLU A 108 -17.69 2.23 -10.18
N SER A 109 -16.60 1.75 -9.56
CA SER A 109 -16.57 1.24 -8.19
C SER A 109 -17.48 0.03 -7.95
N ARG A 110 -17.85 -0.70 -8.99
CA ARG A 110 -18.65 -1.94 -8.96
C ARG A 110 -17.72 -3.14 -8.78
N PHE A 111 -17.01 -3.15 -7.67
CA PHE A 111 -15.89 -4.06 -7.42
C PHE A 111 -16.26 -5.54 -7.41
N ALA A 112 -17.43 -5.89 -6.88
CA ALA A 112 -17.90 -7.27 -6.88
C ALA A 112 -18.15 -7.81 -8.30
N GLU A 113 -18.74 -6.99 -9.17
CA GLU A 113 -19.02 -7.36 -10.55
C GLU A 113 -17.73 -7.39 -11.39
N ALA A 114 -16.80 -6.45 -11.15
CA ALA A 114 -15.48 -6.50 -11.76
C ALA A 114 -14.72 -7.79 -11.40
N LEU A 115 -14.76 -8.19 -10.13
CA LEU A 115 -14.12 -9.42 -9.64
C LEU A 115 -14.74 -10.68 -10.27
N GLU A 116 -16.06 -10.70 -10.49
CA GLU A 116 -16.74 -11.79 -11.18
C GLU A 116 -16.23 -11.94 -12.61
N ILE A 117 -16.08 -10.84 -13.36
CA ILE A 117 -15.57 -10.88 -14.73
C ILE A 117 -14.08 -11.24 -14.75
N PHE A 118 -13.24 -10.73 -13.85
CA PHE A 118 -11.85 -11.18 -13.75
C PHE A 118 -11.76 -12.68 -13.47
N SER A 119 -12.60 -13.20 -12.59
CA SER A 119 -12.69 -14.64 -12.32
C SER A 119 -13.12 -15.44 -13.56
N GLN A 120 -14.07 -14.91 -14.34
CA GLN A 120 -14.48 -15.51 -15.60
C GLN A 120 -13.31 -15.58 -16.60
N ILE A 121 -12.51 -14.51 -16.73
CA ILE A 121 -11.31 -14.50 -17.59
C ILE A 121 -10.35 -15.58 -17.16
N ILE A 122 -10.02 -15.66 -15.87
CA ILE A 122 -9.09 -16.65 -15.32
C ILE A 122 -9.52 -18.09 -15.62
N ILE A 123 -10.81 -18.37 -15.50
CA ILE A 123 -11.37 -19.72 -15.71
C ILE A 123 -11.44 -20.07 -17.21
N THR A 124 -11.89 -19.10 -18.01
CA THR A 124 -12.16 -19.36 -19.44
C THR A 124 -10.89 -19.33 -20.29
N PHE A 125 -9.93 -18.46 -19.92
CA PHE A 125 -8.70 -18.22 -20.68
C PHE A 125 -7.45 -18.42 -19.80
N PRO A 126 -7.17 -19.60 -19.24
CA PRO A 126 -6.11 -19.79 -18.22
C PRO A 126 -4.69 -19.43 -18.70
N ASN A 127 -4.47 -19.33 -20.00
CA ASN A 127 -3.21 -18.88 -20.62
C ASN A 127 -3.44 -17.73 -21.59
N GLY A 128 -4.50 -16.96 -21.41
CA GLY A 128 -4.86 -15.85 -22.26
C GLY A 128 -3.94 -14.63 -22.06
N ALA A 129 -4.08 -13.66 -22.95
CA ALA A 129 -3.26 -12.46 -22.97
C ALA A 129 -3.52 -11.56 -21.73
N PHE A 130 -4.74 -11.59 -21.19
CA PHE A 130 -5.16 -10.76 -20.06
C PHE A 130 -5.31 -11.53 -18.73
N THR A 131 -4.99 -12.82 -18.70
CA THR A 131 -5.15 -13.65 -17.50
C THR A 131 -4.26 -13.19 -16.35
N ALA A 132 -3.00 -12.80 -16.64
CA ALA A 132 -2.10 -12.24 -15.64
C ALA A 132 -2.61 -10.90 -15.08
N ASP A 133 -3.16 -10.05 -15.95
CA ASP A 133 -3.79 -8.79 -15.53
C ASP A 133 -5.04 -9.05 -14.70
N ALA A 134 -5.86 -10.04 -15.07
CA ALA A 134 -7.06 -10.41 -14.31
C ALA A 134 -6.71 -10.89 -12.89
N TYR A 135 -5.65 -11.70 -12.74
CA TYR A 135 -5.14 -12.07 -11.42
C TYR A 135 -4.64 -10.85 -10.64
N PHE A 136 -3.88 -9.97 -11.28
CA PHE A 136 -3.36 -8.77 -10.65
C PHE A 136 -4.49 -7.87 -10.13
N TRP A 137 -5.47 -7.56 -10.98
CA TRP A 137 -6.61 -6.72 -10.59
C TRP A 137 -7.51 -7.36 -9.53
N SER A 138 -7.68 -8.69 -9.57
CA SER A 138 -8.35 -9.43 -8.49
C SER A 138 -7.60 -9.25 -7.18
N GLY A 139 -6.27 -9.34 -7.19
CA GLY A 139 -5.42 -9.08 -6.03
C GLY A 139 -5.58 -7.68 -5.47
N GLU A 140 -5.61 -6.65 -6.32
CA GLU A 140 -5.86 -5.26 -5.92
C GLU A 140 -7.25 -5.10 -5.27
N LEU A 141 -8.28 -5.72 -5.85
CA LEU A 141 -9.64 -5.68 -5.29
C LEU A 141 -9.75 -6.37 -3.94
N PHE A 142 -9.10 -7.52 -3.77
CA PHE A 142 -9.02 -8.21 -2.48
C PHE A 142 -8.24 -7.41 -1.45
N LEU A 143 -7.12 -6.81 -1.86
CA LEU A 143 -6.30 -5.98 -0.99
C LEU A 143 -7.07 -4.74 -0.49
N ALA A 144 -7.81 -4.08 -1.37
CA ALA A 144 -8.67 -2.95 -1.02
C ALA A 144 -9.80 -3.31 -0.02
N GLN A 145 -10.18 -4.58 0.03
CA GLN A 145 -11.16 -5.13 0.98
C GLN A 145 -10.49 -5.76 2.22
N GLU A 146 -9.18 -5.60 2.38
CA GLU A 146 -8.37 -6.19 3.46
C GLU A 146 -8.42 -7.73 3.50
N MET A 147 -8.79 -8.35 2.38
CA MET A 147 -8.81 -9.81 2.18
C MET A 147 -7.39 -10.28 1.81
N TYR A 148 -6.47 -10.19 2.77
CA TYR A 148 -5.03 -10.37 2.51
C TYR A 148 -4.68 -11.76 1.96
N GLU A 149 -5.33 -12.83 2.40
CA GLU A 149 -5.05 -14.18 1.91
C GLU A 149 -5.43 -14.35 0.44
N ASP A 150 -6.61 -13.83 0.03
CA ASP A 150 -7.07 -13.89 -1.36
C ASP A 150 -6.22 -12.97 -2.26
N ALA A 151 -5.82 -11.81 -1.75
CA ALA A 151 -4.89 -10.91 -2.42
C ALA A 151 -3.52 -11.59 -2.65
N LYS A 152 -2.94 -12.21 -1.61
CA LYS A 152 -1.68 -12.96 -1.72
C LYS A 152 -1.78 -14.09 -2.74
N LEU A 153 -2.90 -14.85 -2.72
CA LEU A 153 -3.12 -15.93 -3.68
C LEU A 153 -3.14 -15.40 -5.12
N SER A 154 -3.83 -14.29 -5.35
CA SER A 154 -3.95 -13.67 -6.67
C SER A 154 -2.59 -13.16 -7.18
N PHE A 155 -1.87 -12.37 -6.38
CA PHE A 155 -0.54 -11.88 -6.76
C PHE A 155 0.47 -13.02 -6.92
N LYS A 156 0.39 -14.04 -6.07
CA LYS A 156 1.25 -15.23 -6.19
C LYS A 156 1.01 -15.99 -7.49
N ASN A 157 -0.23 -16.10 -7.96
CA ASN A 157 -0.52 -16.70 -9.25
C ASN A 157 0.17 -15.95 -10.41
N VAL A 158 0.22 -14.61 -10.37
CA VAL A 158 0.98 -13.82 -11.35
C VAL A 158 2.46 -14.18 -11.29
N VAL A 159 3.05 -14.20 -10.10
CA VAL A 159 4.47 -14.51 -9.91
C VAL A 159 4.83 -15.93 -10.31
N ASP A 160 4.00 -16.92 -9.95
CA ASP A 160 4.31 -18.33 -10.16
C ASP A 160 4.09 -18.77 -11.63
N ASN A 161 3.05 -18.22 -12.28
CA ASN A 161 2.61 -18.69 -13.61
C ASN A 161 2.92 -17.71 -14.74
N PHE A 162 3.12 -16.43 -14.43
CA PHE A 162 3.30 -15.35 -15.42
C PHE A 162 4.50 -14.47 -15.11
N TYR A 163 5.60 -15.05 -14.66
CA TYR A 163 6.78 -14.32 -14.18
C TYR A 163 7.40 -13.34 -15.20
N GLN A 164 7.25 -13.63 -16.49
CA GLN A 164 7.72 -12.74 -17.56
C GLN A 164 6.71 -11.64 -17.93
N HIS A 165 5.54 -11.65 -17.34
CA HIS A 165 4.53 -10.64 -17.60
C HIS A 165 4.86 -9.33 -16.89
N SER A 166 4.43 -8.20 -17.47
CA SER A 166 4.68 -6.85 -16.92
C SER A 166 4.12 -6.64 -15.51
N ARG A 167 3.14 -7.44 -15.07
CA ARG A 167 2.57 -7.41 -13.72
C ARG A 167 3.38 -8.17 -12.66
N ALA A 168 4.36 -8.96 -13.05
CA ALA A 168 5.13 -9.75 -12.08
C ALA A 168 5.90 -8.88 -11.06
N PRO A 169 6.62 -7.82 -11.46
CA PRO A 169 7.30 -6.95 -10.50
C PRO A 169 6.32 -6.24 -9.54
N ASP A 170 5.19 -5.77 -10.06
CA ASP A 170 4.17 -5.13 -9.22
C ASP A 170 3.55 -6.13 -8.24
N SER A 171 3.27 -7.35 -8.68
CA SER A 171 2.73 -8.42 -7.84
C SER A 171 3.70 -8.83 -6.72
N LEU A 172 4.99 -8.91 -7.00
CA LEU A 172 6.02 -9.15 -5.99
C LEU A 172 6.06 -8.02 -4.96
N PHE A 173 6.02 -6.77 -5.41
CA PHE A 173 5.98 -5.61 -4.52
C PHE A 173 4.74 -5.64 -3.62
N LYS A 174 3.56 -5.93 -4.18
CA LYS A 174 2.31 -6.05 -3.41
C LYS A 174 2.34 -7.17 -2.38
N LEU A 175 2.94 -8.31 -2.70
CA LEU A 175 3.20 -9.38 -1.72
C LEU A 175 4.06 -8.86 -0.56
N GLY A 176 5.12 -8.13 -0.85
CA GLY A 176 5.97 -7.47 0.15
C GLY A 176 5.18 -6.52 1.04
N GLU A 177 4.33 -5.67 0.46
CA GLU A 177 3.48 -4.74 1.20
C GLU A 177 2.46 -5.46 2.10
N ILE A 178 1.85 -6.55 1.62
CA ILE A 178 0.91 -7.33 2.45
C ILE A 178 1.65 -7.93 3.65
N TYR A 179 2.82 -8.55 3.47
CA TYR A 179 3.60 -9.09 4.57
C TYR A 179 4.06 -8.01 5.55
N ARG A 180 4.34 -6.80 5.07
CA ARG A 180 4.65 -5.64 5.92
C ARG A 180 3.44 -5.27 6.79
N ILE A 181 2.24 -5.22 6.23
CA ILE A 181 0.99 -4.93 6.95
C ILE A 181 0.71 -6.02 8.01
N GLU A 182 0.99 -7.28 7.69
CA GLU A 182 0.85 -8.40 8.62
C GLU A 182 1.94 -8.44 9.70
N GLY A 183 2.95 -7.57 9.61
CA GLY A 183 4.07 -7.51 10.56
C GLY A 183 5.18 -8.55 10.32
N ASP A 184 5.12 -9.33 9.24
CA ASP A 184 6.17 -10.27 8.82
C ASP A 184 7.23 -9.54 8.00
N ILE A 185 8.04 -8.75 8.71
CA ILE A 185 9.06 -7.87 8.10
C ILE A 185 10.12 -8.68 7.33
N GLU A 186 10.47 -9.87 7.80
CA GLU A 186 11.44 -10.73 7.13
C GLU A 186 10.96 -11.13 5.73
N LYS A 187 9.73 -11.62 5.61
CA LYS A 187 9.15 -11.95 4.30
C LYS A 187 8.95 -10.72 3.42
N SER A 188 8.51 -9.60 4.02
CA SER A 188 8.37 -8.33 3.30
C SER A 188 9.68 -7.94 2.62
N LEU A 189 10.78 -7.90 3.37
CA LEU A 189 12.12 -7.59 2.84
C LEU A 189 12.55 -8.58 1.77
N GLY A 190 12.29 -9.88 1.95
CA GLY A 190 12.59 -10.91 0.95
C GLY A 190 11.88 -10.69 -0.39
N PHE A 191 10.62 -10.23 -0.38
CA PHE A 191 9.91 -9.87 -1.60
C PHE A 191 10.46 -8.60 -2.25
N TYR A 192 10.81 -7.56 -1.46
CA TYR A 192 11.42 -6.34 -2.01
C TYR A 192 12.80 -6.62 -2.62
N ASP A 193 13.63 -7.46 -1.97
CA ASP A 193 14.91 -7.88 -2.53
C ASP A 193 14.71 -8.57 -3.89
N LYS A 194 13.74 -9.48 -3.95
CA LYS A 194 13.42 -10.19 -5.19
C LYS A 194 12.98 -9.25 -6.32
N VAL A 195 12.18 -8.21 -6.04
CA VAL A 195 11.85 -7.19 -7.04
C VAL A 195 13.11 -6.46 -7.51
N ASN A 196 13.99 -6.07 -6.59
CA ASN A 196 15.19 -5.31 -6.90
C ASN A 196 16.22 -6.11 -7.70
N GLU A 197 16.31 -7.41 -7.45
CA GLU A 197 17.23 -8.33 -8.14
C GLU A 197 16.72 -8.70 -9.52
N ASP A 198 15.45 -9.10 -9.63
CA ASP A 198 14.90 -9.68 -10.85
C ASP A 198 14.37 -8.61 -11.83
N PHE A 199 13.95 -7.44 -11.29
CA PHE A 199 13.34 -6.35 -12.07
C PHE A 199 13.90 -4.97 -11.72
N PRO A 200 15.24 -4.77 -11.80
CA PRO A 200 15.92 -3.56 -11.26
C PRO A 200 15.45 -2.25 -11.90
N ASP A 201 14.98 -2.28 -13.13
CA ASP A 201 14.55 -1.11 -13.91
C ASP A 201 13.04 -0.83 -13.79
N SER A 202 12.30 -1.64 -13.01
CA SER A 202 10.86 -1.48 -12.84
C SER A 202 10.52 -0.35 -11.86
N GLY A 203 9.30 0.21 -12.00
CA GLY A 203 8.73 1.12 -11.00
C GLY A 203 8.58 0.45 -9.63
N ALA A 204 8.24 -0.85 -9.61
CA ALA A 204 8.15 -1.66 -8.41
C ALA A 204 9.50 -1.73 -7.65
N SER A 205 10.65 -1.81 -8.36
CA SER A 205 11.97 -1.75 -7.73
C SER A 205 12.22 -0.42 -7.02
N GLN A 206 11.83 0.69 -7.61
CA GLN A 206 11.98 2.00 -6.97
C GLN A 206 11.14 2.09 -5.68
N LEU A 207 9.90 1.58 -5.73
CA LEU A 207 9.02 1.52 -4.57
C LEU A 207 9.58 0.59 -3.48
N SER A 208 10.06 -0.60 -3.87
CA SER A 208 10.67 -1.58 -2.95
C SER A 208 11.87 -1.00 -2.20
N LYS A 209 12.75 -0.28 -2.88
CA LYS A 209 13.91 0.40 -2.27
C LYS A 209 13.46 1.43 -1.23
N LYS A 210 12.43 2.21 -1.57
CA LYS A 210 11.87 3.20 -0.64
C LYS A 210 11.23 2.55 0.58
N SER A 211 10.45 1.49 0.40
CA SER A 211 9.85 0.74 1.52
C SER A 211 10.91 0.12 2.43
N GLN A 212 12.01 -0.40 1.87
CA GLN A 212 13.15 -0.91 2.64
C GLN A 212 13.87 0.17 3.44
N GLU A 213 14.02 1.38 2.91
CA GLU A 213 14.59 2.52 3.63
C GLU A 213 13.74 2.88 4.83
N ILE A 214 12.43 2.98 4.67
CA ILE A 214 11.49 3.28 5.75
C ILE A 214 11.59 2.22 6.86
N LEU A 215 11.57 0.94 6.52
CA LEU A 215 11.69 -0.15 7.50
C LEU A 215 13.01 -0.12 8.27
N LYS A 216 14.11 0.29 7.64
CA LYS A 216 15.41 0.48 8.30
C LYS A 216 15.40 1.66 9.27
N GLU A 217 14.77 2.75 8.89
CA GLU A 217 14.64 3.92 9.76
C GLU A 217 13.78 3.60 10.98
N GLU A 218 12.65 2.90 10.80
CA GLU A 218 11.78 2.47 11.90
C GLU A 218 12.51 1.53 12.88
N SER A 219 13.34 0.59 12.38
CA SER A 219 14.11 -0.31 13.24
C SER A 219 15.16 0.41 14.08
N ASN A 220 15.79 1.48 13.54
CA ASN A 220 16.80 2.27 14.26
C ASN A 220 16.20 3.20 15.33
N LEU A 221 14.91 3.48 15.28
CA LEU A 221 14.21 4.32 16.27
C LEU A 221 13.77 3.52 17.51
N VAL A 222 13.81 2.18 17.45
CA VAL A 222 13.34 1.28 18.52
C VAL A 222 14.52 0.76 19.36
N GLU A 223 15.77 0.92 18.92
CA GLU A 223 17.00 0.66 19.68
C GLU A 223 17.44 1.90 20.50
#